data_be2a369f1ddf559f09bc0bc1d6e012da
#
_entry.id   be2a369f1ddf559f09bc0bc1d6e012da
#
_cell.length_a   1.000
_cell.length_b   1.000
_cell.length_c   1.000
_cell.angle_alpha   90.00
_cell.angle_beta   90.00
_cell.angle_gamma   90.00
#
_symmetry.space_group_name_H-M   'P 1'
#
loop_
_entity.id
_entity.type
_entity.pdbx_description
1 polymer ?
#
loop_
_entity_poly.entity_id
_entity_poly.type
_entity_poly.pdbx_seq_one_letter_code
_entity_poly.pdbx_strand_id
1 'polypeptide(L)'
;MGDFSMKKYSIITLLSILVVTLSACSGSNAGVSSAQAEKDGEMDTVLITEAFHTLLYLPLYVGFHEGVFKENNINISNIRSAGTGPTALTSVLSGEAQFSVHGPEHVGFANEKGGDAKAVSAVANSAPVWVLANKDVVFDSPADLKGKRIIVGLAPGTSNTLLKRLLEDNGLDYQNDVKVTEVQNGSELGPVLAGEADIAVAYQPQVEQGLAEGLELVYDFTKEYPDYAFSTFNTSQKIIDENPELVKRFVKAMDESLKLIHKDPETAKKVAKKEFPELDGDVIDQAVQRMIDSNVYPENVEITTEAFKTAIDMQKFVGNIKNEMKYEDIVNSEFIPGE
;
A
#
# COMPACT_ATOMS: atom_id res chain seq x y z
N MET A 1 25.11 -38.18 43.72
CA MET A 1 24.27 -39.20 44.36
C MET A 1 22.84 -39.00 43.89
N GLY A 2 22.30 -40.03 43.19
CA GLY A 2 20.90 -40.01 42.76
C GLY A 2 20.75 -40.44 41.30
N ASP A 3 21.08 -41.68 41.07
CA ASP A 3 20.91 -42.48 39.86
C ASP A 3 19.43 -42.95 39.78
N PHE A 4 18.76 -42.84 38.61
CA PHE A 4 17.56 -43.63 38.30
C PHE A 4 17.37 -43.70 36.78
N SER A 5 17.93 -44.70 36.18
CA SER A 5 17.30 -45.96 35.71
C SER A 5 16.31 -45.81 34.54
N MET A 6 16.80 -46.30 33.41
CA MET A 6 16.07 -46.62 32.18
C MET A 6 15.04 -47.75 32.40
N LYS A 7 13.87 -47.65 31.79
CA LYS A 7 13.03 -48.80 31.47
C LYS A 7 12.77 -48.89 29.96
N LYS A 8 13.37 -49.93 29.39
CA LYS A 8 13.07 -50.49 28.06
C LYS A 8 11.73 -51.22 28.12
N TYR A 9 10.87 -51.03 27.13
CA TYR A 9 9.87 -52.04 26.75
C TYR A 9 9.97 -52.34 25.27
N SER A 10 10.06 -53.66 25.03
CA SER A 10 10.23 -54.33 23.74
C SER A 10 8.89 -54.59 23.04
N ILE A 11 8.87 -54.41 21.74
CA ILE A 11 8.38 -55.28 20.64
C ILE A 11 7.11 -56.13 20.88
N ILE A 12 6.07 -55.94 20.08
CA ILE A 12 5.33 -57.03 19.43
C ILE A 12 4.88 -56.59 18.05
N THR A 13 5.37 -57.33 17.06
CA THR A 13 5.06 -57.32 15.64
C THR A 13 3.72 -58.05 15.43
N LEU A 14 2.80 -57.51 14.66
CA LEU A 14 1.72 -58.31 14.03
C LEU A 14 1.61 -58.02 12.57
N LEU A 15 2.00 -59.00 11.78
CA LEU A 15 1.95 -59.13 10.34
C LEU A 15 0.55 -59.61 9.97
N SER A 16 -0.19 -58.84 9.12
CA SER A 16 -1.40 -59.38 8.47
C SER A 16 -1.32 -59.12 6.97
N ILE A 17 -1.09 -60.23 6.28
CA ILE A 17 -1.15 -60.38 4.83
C ILE A 17 -2.62 -60.36 4.42
N LEU A 18 -3.00 -59.60 3.41
CA LEU A 18 -4.24 -59.84 2.66
C LEU A 18 -4.00 -59.68 1.16
N VAL A 19 -4.51 -60.67 0.50
CA VAL A 19 -4.29 -61.18 -0.85
C VAL A 19 -4.91 -60.27 -1.95
N VAL A 20 -4.14 -60.14 -3.04
CA VAL A 20 -4.47 -59.57 -4.34
C VAL A 20 -5.52 -60.39 -5.05
N THR A 21 -6.52 -59.75 -5.67
CA THR A 21 -7.23 -60.28 -6.85
C THR A 21 -7.09 -59.33 -8.01
N LEU A 22 -6.29 -59.75 -9.01
CA LEU A 22 -6.29 -59.16 -10.34
C LEU A 22 -7.56 -59.60 -11.06
N SER A 23 -8.27 -58.61 -11.65
CA SER A 23 -9.16 -58.88 -12.78
C SER A 23 -8.75 -57.95 -13.92
N ALA A 24 -8.16 -58.54 -14.93
CA ALA A 24 -7.89 -57.90 -16.20
C ALA A 24 -9.17 -57.98 -17.06
N CYS A 25 -9.55 -56.84 -17.64
CA CYS A 25 -10.33 -56.81 -18.87
C CYS A 25 -9.85 -55.70 -19.80
N SER A 26 -9.58 -56.15 -20.99
CA SER A 26 -9.06 -55.51 -22.19
C SER A 26 -10.00 -54.42 -22.77
N GLY A 27 -9.39 -53.36 -23.35
CA GLY A 27 -9.85 -52.84 -24.65
C GLY A 27 -10.37 -51.41 -24.67
N SER A 28 -9.63 -50.58 -25.25
CA SER A 28 -9.84 -49.64 -26.34
C SER A 28 -9.30 -48.23 -26.08
N ASN A 29 -8.40 -47.82 -26.97
CA ASN A 29 -7.86 -46.48 -27.14
C ASN A 29 -8.96 -45.43 -27.27
N ALA A 30 -8.98 -44.48 -26.39
CA ALA A 30 -9.53 -43.15 -26.64
C ALA A 30 -8.58 -42.13 -25.97
N GLY A 31 -8.14 -41.19 -26.78
CA GLY A 31 -7.16 -40.17 -26.37
C GLY A 31 -7.60 -39.41 -25.10
N VAL A 32 -6.77 -39.49 -24.08
CA VAL A 32 -6.93 -38.66 -22.88
C VAL A 32 -6.35 -37.29 -23.21
N SER A 33 -7.24 -36.40 -23.63
CA SER A 33 -7.03 -34.98 -23.48
C SER A 33 -6.84 -34.74 -21.96
N SER A 34 -5.67 -34.30 -21.58
CA SER A 34 -5.41 -33.78 -20.22
C SER A 34 -6.21 -32.47 -20.07
N ALA A 35 -7.51 -32.61 -19.81
CA ALA A 35 -8.24 -31.53 -19.19
C ALA A 35 -7.62 -31.32 -17.80
N GLN A 36 -6.95 -30.23 -17.62
CA GLN A 36 -6.57 -29.70 -16.32
C GLN A 36 -7.87 -29.57 -15.51
N ALA A 37 -8.04 -30.44 -14.52
CA ALA A 37 -9.14 -30.30 -13.58
C ALA A 37 -8.90 -28.97 -12.85
N GLU A 38 -9.73 -27.97 -13.15
CA GLU A 38 -9.92 -26.83 -12.30
C GLU A 38 -10.21 -27.36 -10.89
N LYS A 39 -9.35 -27.02 -9.94
CA LYS A 39 -9.60 -27.23 -8.51
C LYS A 39 -10.75 -26.31 -8.12
N ASP A 40 -11.97 -26.74 -8.34
CA ASP A 40 -13.15 -26.10 -7.78
C ASP A 40 -13.10 -26.25 -6.25
N GLY A 41 -12.97 -25.14 -5.53
CA GLY A 41 -13.49 -25.05 -4.18
C GLY A 41 -12.58 -24.65 -3.02
N GLU A 42 -11.27 -24.52 -3.14
CA GLU A 42 -10.45 -24.03 -2.02
C GLU A 42 -9.95 -22.61 -2.27
N MET A 43 -10.43 -21.65 -1.45
CA MET A 43 -9.95 -20.25 -1.51
C MET A 43 -8.50 -20.20 -1.05
N ASP A 44 -7.65 -19.48 -1.78
CA ASP A 44 -6.31 -19.18 -1.30
C ASP A 44 -6.38 -18.28 -0.06
N THR A 45 -5.64 -18.65 0.99
CA THR A 45 -5.56 -17.85 2.20
C THR A 45 -4.37 -16.90 2.13
N VAL A 46 -4.63 -15.61 2.28
CA VAL A 46 -3.67 -14.52 2.10
C VAL A 46 -3.54 -13.71 3.39
N LEU A 47 -2.30 -13.49 3.82
CA LEU A 47 -1.93 -12.45 4.78
C LEU A 47 -1.39 -11.24 4.02
N ILE A 48 -1.90 -10.06 4.34
CA ILE A 48 -1.43 -8.78 3.80
C ILE A 48 -0.73 -8.00 4.90
N THR A 49 0.41 -7.39 4.59
CA THR A 49 1.06 -6.43 5.47
C THR A 49 1.00 -5.03 4.88
N GLU A 50 0.64 -4.06 5.70
CA GLU A 50 0.61 -2.64 5.34
C GLU A 50 1.71 -1.87 6.06
N ALA A 51 2.21 -0.79 5.46
CA ALA A 51 3.19 0.06 6.12
C ALA A 51 2.64 0.62 7.44
N PHE A 52 1.42 1.12 7.43
CA PHE A 52 0.63 1.57 8.58
C PHE A 52 -0.85 1.64 8.20
N HIS A 53 -1.74 1.57 9.18
CA HIS A 53 -3.18 1.65 8.94
C HIS A 53 -3.59 3.07 8.55
N THR A 54 -4.18 3.27 7.36
CA THR A 54 -4.41 4.61 6.80
C THR A 54 -5.54 4.62 5.75
N LEU A 55 -6.21 5.76 5.62
CA LEU A 55 -7.19 6.00 4.54
C LEU A 55 -6.59 5.85 3.13
N LEU A 56 -5.27 5.99 2.96
CA LEU A 56 -4.59 5.77 1.67
C LEU A 56 -4.81 4.36 1.11
N TYR A 57 -5.04 3.38 1.99
CA TYR A 57 -5.26 1.98 1.60
C TYR A 57 -6.74 1.58 1.59
N LEU A 58 -7.64 2.56 1.59
CA LEU A 58 -9.09 2.31 1.55
C LEU A 58 -9.53 1.35 0.42
N PRO A 59 -8.92 1.34 -0.79
CA PRO A 59 -9.27 0.35 -1.80
C PRO A 59 -9.12 -1.11 -1.33
N LEU A 60 -8.10 -1.41 -0.53
CA LEU A 60 -7.94 -2.73 0.09
C LEU A 60 -9.08 -3.03 1.07
N TYR A 61 -9.43 -2.07 1.93
CA TYR A 61 -10.46 -2.26 2.95
C TYR A 61 -11.85 -2.40 2.32
N VAL A 62 -12.13 -1.64 1.26
CA VAL A 62 -13.37 -1.78 0.48
C VAL A 62 -13.47 -3.18 -0.11
N GLY A 63 -12.44 -3.65 -0.81
CA GLY A 63 -12.42 -5.01 -1.35
C GLY A 63 -12.57 -6.09 -0.29
N PHE A 64 -11.98 -5.90 0.88
CA PHE A 64 -12.09 -6.81 2.01
C PHE A 64 -13.51 -6.85 2.60
N HIS A 65 -14.10 -5.69 2.93
CA HIS A 65 -15.40 -5.61 3.58
C HIS A 65 -16.58 -5.93 2.67
N GLU A 66 -16.49 -5.54 1.40
CA GLU A 66 -17.55 -5.81 0.42
C GLU A 66 -17.44 -7.19 -0.23
N GLY A 67 -16.42 -7.98 0.15
CA GLY A 67 -16.31 -9.38 -0.25
C GLY A 67 -15.69 -9.60 -1.62
N VAL A 68 -15.16 -8.55 -2.28
CA VAL A 68 -14.56 -8.62 -3.63
C VAL A 68 -13.44 -9.66 -3.69
N PHE A 69 -12.61 -9.76 -2.67
CA PHE A 69 -11.56 -10.79 -2.60
C PHE A 69 -12.14 -12.21 -2.55
N LYS A 70 -13.22 -12.41 -1.80
CA LYS A 70 -13.90 -13.73 -1.70
C LYS A 70 -14.52 -14.14 -3.02
N GLU A 71 -15.11 -13.19 -3.77
CA GLU A 71 -15.65 -13.41 -5.10
C GLU A 71 -14.56 -13.81 -6.11
N ASN A 72 -13.31 -13.42 -5.83
CA ASN A 72 -12.13 -13.81 -6.57
C ASN A 72 -11.38 -15.02 -5.96
N ASN A 73 -12.05 -15.85 -5.14
CA ASN A 73 -11.49 -17.03 -4.47
C ASN A 73 -10.26 -16.74 -3.60
N ILE A 74 -10.25 -15.59 -2.92
CA ILE A 74 -9.19 -15.19 -1.98
C ILE A 74 -9.81 -14.95 -0.59
N ASN A 75 -9.30 -15.65 0.41
CA ASN A 75 -9.62 -15.43 1.81
C ASN A 75 -8.50 -14.61 2.46
N ILE A 76 -8.73 -13.32 2.70
CA ILE A 76 -7.78 -12.51 3.48
C ILE A 76 -7.91 -12.90 4.95
N SER A 77 -6.88 -13.57 5.48
CA SER A 77 -6.84 -14.03 6.87
C SER A 77 -6.59 -12.89 7.86
N ASN A 78 -5.78 -11.92 7.44
CA ASN A 78 -5.49 -10.73 8.23
C ASN A 78 -4.88 -9.62 7.34
N ILE A 79 -5.10 -8.37 7.73
CA ILE A 79 -4.38 -7.19 7.26
C ILE A 79 -3.63 -6.65 8.48
N ARG A 80 -2.29 -6.61 8.41
CA ARG A 80 -1.45 -6.31 9.57
C ARG A 80 -0.54 -5.13 9.30
N SER A 81 -0.62 -4.10 10.15
CA SER A 81 0.33 -2.99 10.13
C SER A 81 1.72 -3.46 10.57
N ALA A 82 2.72 -3.16 9.76
CA ALA A 82 4.13 -3.52 10.00
C ALA A 82 4.96 -2.34 10.55
N GLY A 83 4.36 -1.15 10.61
CA GLY A 83 4.97 0.09 11.09
C GLY A 83 5.77 0.85 10.04
N THR A 84 6.33 0.18 9.02
CA THR A 84 7.04 0.81 7.89
C THR A 84 6.92 -0.02 6.61
N GLY A 85 7.08 0.62 5.45
CA GLY A 85 7.08 -0.07 4.16
C GLY A 85 8.17 -1.15 4.03
N PRO A 86 9.43 -0.86 4.37
CA PRO A 86 10.49 -1.88 4.36
C PRO A 86 10.18 -3.09 5.26
N THR A 87 9.57 -2.88 6.43
CA THR A 87 9.16 -3.98 7.32
C THR A 87 8.02 -4.79 6.72
N ALA A 88 7.04 -4.13 6.11
CA ALA A 88 5.94 -4.81 5.41
C ALA A 88 6.46 -5.69 4.28
N LEU A 89 7.39 -5.18 3.45
CA LEU A 89 8.02 -5.95 2.38
C LEU A 89 8.86 -7.12 2.90
N THR A 90 9.54 -6.96 4.04
CA THR A 90 10.32 -8.04 4.66
C THR A 90 9.44 -9.24 5.01
N SER A 91 8.19 -9.03 5.46
CA SER A 91 7.24 -10.12 5.72
C SER A 91 6.90 -10.91 4.45
N VAL A 92 6.85 -10.25 3.30
CA VAL A 92 6.64 -10.92 2.00
C VAL A 92 7.88 -11.69 1.55
N LEU A 93 9.06 -11.08 1.64
CA LEU A 93 10.32 -11.73 1.24
C LEU A 93 10.68 -12.93 2.12
N SER A 94 10.25 -12.93 3.39
CA SER A 94 10.41 -14.07 4.30
C SER A 94 9.36 -15.17 4.07
N GLY A 95 8.31 -14.91 3.27
CA GLY A 95 7.21 -15.85 3.03
C GLY A 95 6.14 -15.85 4.13
N GLU A 96 6.20 -14.93 5.09
CA GLU A 96 5.18 -14.79 6.14
C GLU A 96 3.87 -14.20 5.56
N ALA A 97 3.98 -13.22 4.69
CA ALA A 97 2.85 -12.60 4.00
C ALA A 97 2.92 -12.86 2.48
N GLN A 98 1.79 -12.79 1.80
CA GLN A 98 1.72 -12.93 0.34
C GLN A 98 1.85 -11.60 -0.37
N PHE A 99 1.29 -10.54 0.21
CA PHE A 99 1.34 -9.20 -0.34
C PHE A 99 1.65 -8.17 0.73
N SER A 100 2.28 -7.07 0.30
CA SER A 100 2.49 -5.89 1.12
C SER A 100 2.07 -4.62 0.38
N VAL A 101 1.61 -3.59 1.11
CA VAL A 101 1.25 -2.29 0.55
C VAL A 101 2.15 -1.18 1.08
N HIS A 102 2.84 -0.51 0.16
CA HIS A 102 3.77 0.60 0.39
C HIS A 102 4.28 1.14 -0.96
N GLY A 103 5.13 2.16 -0.95
CA GLY A 103 5.70 2.73 -2.19
C GLY A 103 6.63 1.76 -2.94
N PRO A 104 6.68 1.84 -4.29
CA PRO A 104 7.49 0.93 -5.13
C PRO A 104 8.99 1.12 -4.94
N GLU A 105 9.46 2.25 -4.43
CA GLU A 105 10.88 2.49 -4.11
C GLU A 105 11.43 1.48 -3.10
N HIS A 106 10.60 1.01 -2.17
CA HIS A 106 11.02 0.00 -1.20
C HIS A 106 11.33 -1.35 -1.86
N VAL A 107 10.64 -1.69 -2.96
CA VAL A 107 10.97 -2.86 -3.79
C VAL A 107 12.37 -2.69 -4.37
N GLY A 108 12.66 -1.52 -4.94
CA GLY A 108 14.00 -1.21 -5.45
C GLY A 108 15.08 -1.32 -4.38
N PHE A 109 14.86 -0.72 -3.21
CA PHE A 109 15.81 -0.79 -2.08
C PHE A 109 16.05 -2.23 -1.58
N ALA A 110 15.02 -3.08 -1.61
CA ALA A 110 15.17 -4.48 -1.23
C ALA A 110 15.94 -5.26 -2.30
N ASN A 111 15.62 -5.05 -3.58
CA ASN A 111 16.26 -5.76 -4.70
C ASN A 111 17.75 -5.39 -4.82
N GLU A 112 18.14 -4.13 -4.56
CA GLU A 112 19.56 -3.73 -4.47
C GLU A 112 20.33 -4.51 -3.39
N LYS A 113 19.64 -5.02 -2.37
CA LYS A 113 20.21 -5.83 -1.27
C LYS A 113 20.06 -7.34 -1.47
N GLY A 114 19.67 -7.76 -2.67
CA GLY A 114 19.49 -9.17 -3.02
C GLY A 114 18.08 -9.71 -2.73
N GLY A 115 17.12 -8.85 -2.47
CA GLY A 115 15.69 -9.19 -2.49
C GLY A 115 15.23 -9.48 -3.92
N ASP A 116 14.06 -10.11 -4.03
CA ASP A 116 13.44 -10.42 -5.33
C ASP A 116 11.92 -10.19 -5.21
N ALA A 117 11.55 -8.91 -5.27
CA ALA A 117 10.16 -8.48 -5.16
C ALA A 117 9.73 -7.68 -6.40
N LYS A 118 8.43 -7.62 -6.62
CA LYS A 118 7.79 -6.85 -7.68
C LYS A 118 6.58 -6.08 -7.14
N ALA A 119 6.39 -4.86 -7.66
CA ALA A 119 5.15 -4.12 -7.56
C ALA A 119 4.18 -4.65 -8.65
N VAL A 120 2.95 -4.98 -8.28
CA VAL A 120 1.99 -5.67 -9.17
C VAL A 120 0.66 -4.93 -9.34
N SER A 121 0.36 -3.94 -8.52
CA SER A 121 -0.89 -3.18 -8.56
C SER A 121 -0.71 -1.79 -7.96
N ALA A 122 -1.24 -0.76 -8.58
CA ALA A 122 -1.42 0.55 -7.94
C ALA A 122 -2.48 0.46 -6.83
N VAL A 123 -2.34 1.30 -5.82
CA VAL A 123 -3.28 1.45 -4.68
C VAL A 123 -3.60 2.91 -4.42
N ALA A 124 -2.57 3.73 -4.33
CA ALA A 124 -2.66 5.18 -4.23
C ALA A 124 -1.75 5.81 -5.27
N ASN A 125 -2.35 6.66 -6.07
CA ASN A 125 -1.69 7.46 -7.09
C ASN A 125 -1.68 8.94 -6.66
N SER A 126 -1.12 9.84 -7.48
CA SER A 126 -0.89 11.26 -7.17
C SER A 126 -0.10 11.49 -5.87
N ALA A 127 0.23 12.73 -5.54
CA ALA A 127 0.93 13.05 -4.29
C ALA A 127 -0.09 13.49 -3.21
N PRO A 128 -0.58 12.60 -2.32
CA PRO A 128 -1.72 12.85 -1.44
C PRO A 128 -1.33 13.69 -0.21
N VAL A 129 -0.74 14.85 -0.47
CA VAL A 129 -0.26 15.80 0.53
C VAL A 129 -0.82 17.18 0.23
N TRP A 130 -1.20 17.90 1.26
CA TRP A 130 -1.79 19.23 1.16
C TRP A 130 -1.14 20.18 2.18
N VAL A 131 -1.18 21.48 1.87
CA VAL A 131 -0.67 22.52 2.74
C VAL A 131 -1.85 23.30 3.31
N LEU A 132 -1.95 23.34 4.62
CA LEU A 132 -2.93 24.12 5.38
C LEU A 132 -2.28 25.32 6.03
N ALA A 133 -2.97 26.42 6.10
CA ALA A 133 -2.53 27.65 6.74
C ALA A 133 -3.56 28.20 7.71
N ASN A 134 -3.11 28.94 8.74
CA ASN A 134 -4.00 29.81 9.50
C ASN A 134 -4.58 30.92 8.60
N LYS A 135 -5.81 31.35 8.87
CA LYS A 135 -6.54 32.38 8.09
C LYS A 135 -5.79 33.71 7.96
N ASP A 136 -4.93 34.03 8.93
CA ASP A 136 -4.15 35.28 8.91
C ASP A 136 -2.87 35.18 8.08
N VAL A 137 -2.59 34.01 7.50
CA VAL A 137 -1.43 33.78 6.65
C VAL A 137 -1.76 34.12 5.21
N VAL A 138 -1.08 35.13 4.66
CA VAL A 138 -1.16 35.44 3.23
C VAL A 138 -0.38 34.37 2.46
N PHE A 139 -1.03 33.75 1.49
CA PHE A 139 -0.45 32.75 0.61
C PHE A 139 -1.01 32.92 -0.82
N ASP A 140 -0.34 33.69 -1.62
CA ASP A 140 -0.66 33.89 -3.04
C ASP A 140 0.18 32.94 -3.93
N SER A 141 1.35 32.52 -3.43
CA SER A 141 2.29 31.62 -4.11
C SER A 141 3.17 30.87 -3.12
N PRO A 142 3.86 29.78 -3.51
CA PRO A 142 4.83 29.10 -2.66
C PRO A 142 5.98 29.97 -2.15
N ALA A 143 6.30 31.09 -2.82
CA ALA A 143 7.31 32.04 -2.35
C ALA A 143 6.92 32.69 -1.01
N ASP A 144 5.64 32.74 -0.68
CA ASP A 144 5.13 33.32 0.58
C ASP A 144 5.40 32.40 1.80
N LEU A 145 5.93 31.21 1.58
CA LEU A 145 6.45 30.34 2.64
C LEU A 145 7.69 30.93 3.31
N LYS A 146 8.36 31.91 2.68
CA LYS A 146 9.55 32.55 3.26
C LYS A 146 9.26 33.13 4.64
N GLY A 147 10.08 32.74 5.62
CA GLY A 147 9.98 33.15 7.02
C GLY A 147 8.89 32.46 7.84
N LYS A 148 8.04 31.63 7.22
CA LYS A 148 6.95 30.92 7.91
C LYS A 148 7.46 29.81 8.83
N ARG A 149 6.69 29.53 9.88
CA ARG A 149 6.84 28.38 10.77
C ARG A 149 6.00 27.24 10.20
N ILE A 150 6.66 26.17 9.78
CA ILE A 150 6.03 25.06 9.03
C ILE A 150 6.15 23.78 9.85
N ILE A 151 5.03 23.09 10.04
CA ILE A 151 5.00 21.75 10.62
C ILE A 151 4.83 20.75 9.48
N VAL A 152 5.66 19.70 9.48
CA VAL A 152 5.68 18.66 8.46
C VAL A 152 6.07 17.32 9.08
N GLY A 153 5.73 16.22 8.43
CA GLY A 153 6.14 14.88 8.85
C GLY A 153 7.66 14.71 8.86
N LEU A 154 8.13 13.73 9.65
CA LEU A 154 9.58 13.42 9.79
C LEU A 154 10.20 13.05 8.43
N ALA A 155 11.43 13.54 8.20
CA ALA A 155 12.28 13.04 7.12
C ALA A 155 12.67 11.56 7.37
N PRO A 156 12.77 10.74 6.33
CA PRO A 156 12.65 11.03 4.89
C PRO A 156 11.23 10.83 4.30
N GLY A 157 10.18 11.08 5.07
CA GLY A 157 8.78 10.93 4.64
C GLY A 157 8.43 11.79 3.42
N THR A 158 7.40 11.37 2.66
CA THR A 158 7.04 12.02 1.41
C THR A 158 6.56 13.46 1.59
N SER A 159 5.80 13.78 2.66
CA SER A 159 5.38 15.16 2.94
C SER A 159 6.58 16.10 3.13
N ASN A 160 7.62 15.62 3.82
CA ASN A 160 8.87 16.35 4.00
C ASN A 160 9.63 16.53 2.68
N THR A 161 9.69 15.48 1.87
CA THR A 161 10.32 15.49 0.54
C THR A 161 9.63 16.48 -0.40
N LEU A 162 8.29 16.45 -0.45
CA LEU A 162 7.49 17.36 -1.27
C LEU A 162 7.64 18.81 -0.82
N LEU A 163 7.67 19.09 0.50
CA LEU A 163 7.95 20.42 1.00
C LEU A 163 9.34 20.91 0.58
N LYS A 164 10.38 20.09 0.70
CA LYS A 164 11.73 20.43 0.25
C LYS A 164 11.76 20.75 -1.24
N ARG A 165 11.07 19.93 -2.04
CA ARG A 165 10.98 20.15 -3.48
C ARG A 165 10.26 21.44 -3.80
N LEU A 166 9.11 21.70 -3.18
CA LEU A 166 8.36 22.93 -3.36
C LEU A 166 9.19 24.18 -3.04
N LEU A 167 9.93 24.15 -1.93
CA LEU A 167 10.80 25.26 -1.53
C LEU A 167 11.91 25.48 -2.56
N GLU A 168 12.63 24.42 -2.96
CA GLU A 168 13.74 24.53 -3.93
C GLU A 168 13.27 25.04 -5.28
N ASP A 169 12.16 24.54 -5.81
CA ASP A 169 11.58 24.96 -7.08
C ASP A 169 11.15 26.44 -7.07
N ASN A 170 10.91 27.02 -5.88
CA ASN A 170 10.58 28.43 -5.69
C ASN A 170 11.74 29.27 -5.15
N GLY A 171 12.98 28.74 -5.22
CA GLY A 171 14.19 29.47 -4.83
C GLY A 171 14.33 29.71 -3.32
N LEU A 172 13.68 28.88 -2.50
CA LEU A 172 13.73 28.93 -1.04
C LEU A 172 14.59 27.77 -0.49
N ASP A 173 15.41 28.10 0.50
CA ASP A 173 16.24 27.12 1.20
C ASP A 173 15.50 26.58 2.44
N TYR A 174 15.40 25.24 2.52
CA TYR A 174 14.71 24.55 3.61
C TYR A 174 15.29 24.86 5.01
N GLN A 175 16.59 25.15 5.10
CA GLN A 175 17.28 25.38 6.37
C GLN A 175 17.30 26.87 6.78
N ASN A 176 17.32 27.77 5.77
CA ASN A 176 17.62 29.17 6.02
C ASN A 176 16.42 30.11 5.77
N ASP A 177 15.51 29.75 4.84
CA ASP A 177 14.40 30.63 4.45
C ASP A 177 13.10 30.34 5.18
N VAL A 178 12.95 29.18 5.82
CA VAL A 178 11.76 28.76 6.58
C VAL A 178 12.13 28.22 7.94
N LYS A 179 11.15 28.11 8.85
CA LYS A 179 11.34 27.52 10.20
C LYS A 179 10.57 26.22 10.26
N VAL A 180 11.21 25.11 9.89
CA VAL A 180 10.56 23.80 9.85
C VAL A 180 10.68 23.10 11.20
N THR A 181 9.58 22.54 11.66
CA THR A 181 9.52 21.56 12.76
C THR A 181 8.97 20.26 12.22
N GLU A 182 9.77 19.21 12.33
CA GLU A 182 9.38 17.86 11.92
C GLU A 182 8.68 17.13 13.08
N VAL A 183 7.52 16.51 12.80
CA VAL A 183 6.70 15.79 13.78
C VAL A 183 6.30 14.40 13.24
N GLN A 184 5.81 13.53 14.10
CA GLN A 184 5.18 12.28 13.68
C GLN A 184 3.96 12.58 12.80
N ASN A 185 3.78 11.81 11.71
CA ASN A 185 2.61 11.93 10.88
C ASN A 185 1.33 11.79 11.72
N GLY A 186 0.38 12.69 11.51
CA GLY A 186 -0.84 12.80 12.28
C GLY A 186 -0.77 13.82 13.44
N SER A 187 0.39 14.44 13.67
CA SER A 187 0.57 15.44 14.72
C SER A 187 0.78 16.86 14.17
N GLU A 188 0.59 17.05 12.87
CA GLU A 188 0.94 18.31 12.18
C GLU A 188 0.03 19.48 12.57
N LEU A 189 -1.24 19.22 12.92
CA LEU A 189 -2.22 20.28 13.18
C LEU A 189 -2.04 20.97 14.55
N GLY A 190 -1.66 20.21 15.57
CA GLY A 190 -1.63 20.71 16.94
C GLY A 190 -0.93 22.05 17.12
N PRO A 191 0.33 22.20 16.69
CA PRO A 191 1.07 23.46 16.81
C PRO A 191 0.45 24.61 15.98
N VAL A 192 -0.15 24.29 14.82
CA VAL A 192 -0.79 25.32 13.97
C VAL A 192 -2.07 25.83 14.60
N LEU A 193 -2.91 24.94 15.13
CA LEU A 193 -4.14 25.31 15.84
C LEU A 193 -3.85 26.07 17.16
N ALA A 194 -2.74 25.78 17.80
CA ALA A 194 -2.27 26.51 18.98
C ALA A 194 -1.65 27.89 18.64
N GLY A 195 -1.48 28.25 17.38
CA GLY A 195 -0.82 29.49 16.95
C GLY A 195 0.72 29.49 17.12
N GLU A 196 1.29 28.32 17.41
CA GLU A 196 2.74 28.12 17.53
C GLU A 196 3.43 27.99 16.16
N ALA A 197 2.66 27.65 15.11
CA ALA A 197 3.10 27.57 13.73
C ALA A 197 2.07 28.22 12.78
N ASP A 198 2.49 28.47 11.55
CA ASP A 198 1.71 29.16 10.54
C ASP A 198 1.09 28.18 9.52
N ILE A 199 1.80 27.10 9.23
CA ILE A 199 1.56 26.15 8.12
C ILE A 199 1.64 24.71 8.64
N ALA A 200 0.73 23.85 8.18
CA ALA A 200 0.83 22.40 8.29
C ALA A 200 0.92 21.76 6.90
N VAL A 201 1.83 20.82 6.71
CA VAL A 201 1.94 19.99 5.51
C VAL A 201 1.50 18.57 5.90
N ALA A 202 0.31 18.19 5.51
CA ALA A 202 -0.39 17.05 6.08
C ALA A 202 -1.02 16.12 5.03
N TYR A 203 -1.39 14.93 5.49
CA TYR A 203 -2.18 13.93 4.78
C TYR A 203 -3.65 13.95 5.23
N GLN A 204 -4.51 13.18 4.57
CA GLN A 204 -5.82 12.82 5.11
C GLN A 204 -5.67 11.82 6.28
N PRO A 205 -6.52 11.92 7.33
CA PRO A 205 -7.68 12.82 7.51
C PRO A 205 -7.35 14.19 8.11
N GLN A 206 -6.08 14.47 8.46
CA GLN A 206 -5.70 15.73 9.14
C GLN A 206 -6.08 16.97 8.31
N VAL A 207 -6.08 16.85 6.99
CA VAL A 207 -6.48 17.99 6.13
C VAL A 207 -7.93 18.39 6.42
N GLU A 208 -8.86 17.44 6.43
CA GLU A 208 -10.27 17.76 6.72
C GLU A 208 -10.48 18.16 8.19
N GLN A 209 -9.76 17.56 9.12
CA GLN A 209 -9.77 18.02 10.51
C GLN A 209 -9.33 19.46 10.63
N GLY A 210 -8.24 19.86 9.96
CA GLY A 210 -7.75 21.26 9.96
C GLY A 210 -8.75 22.21 9.31
N LEU A 211 -9.39 21.82 8.22
CA LEU A 211 -10.43 22.63 7.57
C LEU A 211 -11.65 22.81 8.48
N ALA A 212 -12.08 21.76 9.18
CA ALA A 212 -13.17 21.81 10.15
C ALA A 212 -12.84 22.75 11.33
N GLU A 213 -11.59 22.84 11.76
CA GLU A 213 -11.09 23.75 12.79
C GLU A 213 -10.80 25.17 12.25
N GLY A 214 -11.03 25.39 10.96
CA GLY A 214 -10.97 26.72 10.34
C GLY A 214 -9.62 27.11 9.74
N LEU A 215 -8.73 26.19 9.51
CA LEU A 215 -7.57 26.39 8.64
C LEU A 215 -8.02 26.51 7.17
N GLU A 216 -7.15 27.01 6.32
CA GLU A 216 -7.38 27.16 4.89
C GLU A 216 -6.44 26.25 4.10
N LEU A 217 -6.97 25.60 3.05
CA LEU A 217 -6.18 24.82 2.09
C LEU A 217 -5.51 25.80 1.12
N VAL A 218 -4.19 25.91 1.19
CA VAL A 218 -3.42 26.89 0.40
C VAL A 218 -2.58 26.26 -0.72
N TYR A 219 -2.25 24.96 -0.63
CA TYR A 219 -1.55 24.25 -1.70
C TYR A 219 -1.93 22.78 -1.76
N ASP A 220 -1.97 22.24 -2.98
CA ASP A 220 -2.42 20.88 -3.28
C ASP A 220 -1.38 20.17 -4.16
N PHE A 221 -0.59 19.28 -3.56
CA PHE A 221 0.43 18.53 -4.27
C PHE A 221 -0.15 17.50 -5.25
N THR A 222 -1.41 17.10 -5.11
CA THR A 222 -2.04 16.18 -6.08
C THR A 222 -2.19 16.83 -7.47
N LYS A 223 -2.32 18.15 -7.52
CA LYS A 223 -2.37 18.90 -8.77
C LYS A 223 -1.00 19.10 -9.41
N GLU A 224 0.05 19.17 -8.57
CA GLU A 224 1.42 19.33 -9.04
C GLU A 224 1.99 17.98 -9.53
N TYR A 225 1.64 16.90 -8.83
CA TYR A 225 2.07 15.54 -9.15
C TYR A 225 0.87 14.60 -9.28
N PRO A 226 0.06 14.76 -10.37
CA PRO A 226 -1.12 13.93 -10.59
C PRO A 226 -0.77 12.46 -10.87
N ASP A 227 0.42 12.23 -11.45
CA ASP A 227 0.99 10.92 -11.72
C ASP A 227 2.16 10.64 -10.79
N TYR A 228 1.87 9.98 -9.67
CA TYR A 228 2.84 9.59 -8.65
C TYR A 228 2.46 8.21 -8.10
N ALA A 229 3.26 7.18 -8.36
CA ALA A 229 3.06 5.86 -7.78
C ALA A 229 3.36 5.92 -6.26
N PHE A 230 2.40 6.47 -5.48
CA PHE A 230 2.58 6.70 -4.06
C PHE A 230 2.58 5.40 -3.26
N SER A 231 1.65 4.51 -3.57
CA SER A 231 1.60 3.18 -2.95
C SER A 231 1.17 2.13 -3.96
N THR A 232 1.82 0.97 -3.86
CA THR A 232 1.59 -0.20 -4.70
C THR A 232 1.41 -1.43 -3.84
N PHE A 233 0.67 -2.44 -4.33
CA PHE A 233 0.80 -3.79 -3.81
C PHE A 233 2.04 -4.44 -4.39
N ASN A 234 2.76 -5.11 -3.50
CA ASN A 234 4.04 -5.73 -3.79
C ASN A 234 4.03 -7.19 -3.32
N THR A 235 4.68 -8.06 -4.10
CA THR A 235 4.83 -9.48 -3.78
C THR A 235 6.25 -9.96 -4.14
N SER A 236 6.63 -11.18 -3.75
CA SER A 236 7.92 -11.74 -4.14
C SER A 236 7.86 -12.42 -5.51
N GLN A 237 8.98 -12.45 -6.22
CA GLN A 237 9.10 -13.23 -7.46
C GLN A 237 8.76 -14.71 -7.22
N LYS A 238 9.13 -15.22 -6.05
CA LYS A 238 8.78 -16.59 -5.66
C LYS A 238 7.27 -16.85 -5.70
N ILE A 239 6.45 -15.94 -5.16
CA ILE A 239 4.98 -16.08 -5.19
C ILE A 239 4.47 -15.99 -6.63
N ILE A 240 5.05 -15.10 -7.44
CA ILE A 240 4.71 -14.98 -8.87
C ILE A 240 4.99 -16.32 -9.60
N ASP A 241 6.13 -16.93 -9.36
CA ASP A 241 6.55 -18.18 -10.02
C ASP A 241 5.75 -19.40 -9.53
N GLU A 242 5.48 -19.48 -8.22
CA GLU A 242 4.80 -20.63 -7.62
C GLU A 242 3.26 -20.58 -7.75
N ASN A 243 2.67 -19.38 -7.74
CA ASN A 243 1.21 -19.21 -7.81
C ASN A 243 0.80 -17.94 -8.60
N PRO A 244 1.10 -17.86 -9.92
CA PRO A 244 0.75 -16.70 -10.75
C PRO A 244 -0.77 -16.43 -10.78
N GLU A 245 -1.60 -17.47 -10.69
CA GLU A 245 -3.06 -17.33 -10.69
C GLU A 245 -3.58 -16.65 -9.41
N LEU A 246 -2.91 -16.82 -8.27
CA LEU A 246 -3.22 -16.05 -7.07
C LEU A 246 -2.95 -14.56 -7.30
N VAL A 247 -1.77 -14.23 -7.85
CA VAL A 247 -1.39 -12.83 -8.12
C VAL A 247 -2.40 -12.19 -9.09
N LYS A 248 -2.76 -12.89 -10.16
CA LYS A 248 -3.74 -12.43 -11.15
C LYS A 248 -5.11 -12.15 -10.53
N ARG A 249 -5.62 -13.06 -9.70
CA ARG A 249 -6.91 -12.89 -9.01
C ARG A 249 -6.86 -11.77 -7.98
N PHE A 250 -5.72 -11.60 -7.30
CA PHE A 250 -5.50 -10.53 -6.35
C PHE A 250 -5.53 -9.16 -7.04
N VAL A 251 -4.77 -9.00 -8.13
CA VAL A 251 -4.74 -7.75 -8.93
C VAL A 251 -6.12 -7.43 -9.50
N LYS A 252 -6.84 -8.46 -10.01
CA LYS A 252 -8.22 -8.31 -10.47
C LYS A 252 -9.15 -7.84 -9.35
N ALA A 253 -9.07 -8.42 -8.16
CA ALA A 253 -9.89 -8.02 -7.02
C ALA A 253 -9.60 -6.57 -6.59
N MET A 254 -8.34 -6.13 -6.66
CA MET A 254 -7.98 -4.74 -6.41
C MET A 254 -8.54 -3.78 -7.45
N ASP A 255 -8.52 -4.17 -8.74
CA ASP A 255 -9.11 -3.40 -9.83
C ASP A 255 -10.62 -3.23 -9.64
N GLU A 256 -11.31 -4.30 -9.28
CA GLU A 256 -12.74 -4.27 -8.97
C GLU A 256 -13.05 -3.39 -7.73
N SER A 257 -12.16 -3.41 -6.72
CA SER A 257 -12.29 -2.59 -5.52
C SER A 257 -12.13 -1.09 -5.82
N LEU A 258 -11.17 -0.72 -6.66
CA LEU A 258 -10.99 0.66 -7.14
C LEU A 258 -12.21 1.12 -7.94
N LYS A 259 -12.68 0.31 -8.90
CA LYS A 259 -13.89 0.60 -9.68
C LYS A 259 -15.13 0.75 -8.80
N LEU A 260 -15.24 -0.02 -7.72
CA LEU A 260 -16.34 0.09 -6.76
C LEU A 260 -16.32 1.45 -6.05
N ILE A 261 -15.14 1.94 -5.62
CA ILE A 261 -14.99 3.26 -4.98
C ILE A 261 -15.52 4.38 -5.89
N HIS A 262 -15.13 4.37 -7.16
CA HIS A 262 -15.56 5.40 -8.13
C HIS A 262 -17.03 5.26 -8.49
N LYS A 263 -17.55 4.04 -8.57
CA LYS A 263 -18.95 3.78 -8.90
C LYS A 263 -19.90 4.11 -7.75
N ASP A 264 -19.48 3.82 -6.53
CA ASP A 264 -20.27 4.00 -5.31
C ASP A 264 -19.42 4.57 -4.16
N PRO A 265 -19.14 5.89 -4.17
CA PRO A 265 -18.40 6.56 -3.10
C PRO A 265 -19.00 6.38 -1.71
N GLU A 266 -20.31 6.21 -1.60
CA GLU A 266 -21.00 6.04 -0.31
C GLU A 266 -20.61 4.71 0.35
N THR A 267 -20.43 3.65 -0.43
CA THR A 267 -19.87 2.38 0.09
C THR A 267 -18.45 2.58 0.61
N ALA A 268 -17.60 3.34 -0.12
CA ALA A 268 -16.24 3.65 0.35
C ALA A 268 -16.25 4.43 1.68
N LYS A 269 -17.09 5.47 1.80
CA LYS A 269 -17.27 6.24 3.04
C LYS A 269 -17.73 5.38 4.21
N LYS A 270 -18.71 4.50 3.97
CA LYS A 270 -19.20 3.55 4.99
C LYS A 270 -18.09 2.60 5.47
N VAL A 271 -17.27 2.07 4.57
CA VAL A 271 -16.14 1.21 4.92
C VAL A 271 -15.10 2.02 5.70
N ALA A 272 -14.77 3.24 5.27
CA ALA A 272 -13.84 4.11 5.97
C ALA A 272 -14.29 4.40 7.42
N LYS A 273 -15.57 4.69 7.64
CA LYS A 273 -16.12 4.87 9.01
C LYS A 273 -16.04 3.60 9.88
N LYS A 274 -16.06 2.43 9.26
CA LYS A 274 -15.89 1.16 9.97
C LYS A 274 -14.44 0.89 10.34
N GLU A 275 -13.49 1.25 9.46
CA GLU A 275 -12.05 1.07 9.67
C GLU A 275 -11.47 2.12 10.65
N PHE A 276 -12.03 3.33 10.68
CA PHE A 276 -11.57 4.47 11.48
C PHE A 276 -12.68 5.00 12.40
N PRO A 277 -13.21 4.18 13.32
CA PRO A 277 -14.37 4.55 14.16
C PRO A 277 -14.08 5.68 15.16
N GLU A 278 -12.81 6.00 15.40
CA GLU A 278 -12.38 7.09 16.27
C GLU A 278 -12.46 8.47 15.62
N LEU A 279 -12.61 8.53 14.29
CA LEU A 279 -12.68 9.79 13.54
C LEU A 279 -14.13 10.27 13.41
N ASP A 280 -14.28 11.59 13.32
CA ASP A 280 -15.58 12.19 13.02
C ASP A 280 -16.09 11.75 11.64
N GLY A 281 -17.37 11.42 11.56
CA GLY A 281 -17.97 10.87 10.34
C GLY A 281 -18.00 11.85 9.18
N ASP A 282 -18.16 13.15 9.44
CA ASP A 282 -18.16 14.18 8.38
C ASP A 282 -16.73 14.42 7.88
N VAL A 283 -15.73 14.36 8.76
CA VAL A 283 -14.31 14.41 8.41
C VAL A 283 -13.94 13.24 7.49
N ILE A 284 -14.39 12.03 7.80
CA ILE A 284 -14.16 10.85 6.95
C ILE A 284 -14.81 11.04 5.59
N ASP A 285 -16.06 11.47 5.54
CA ASP A 285 -16.80 11.64 4.29
C ASP A 285 -16.09 12.64 3.36
N GLN A 286 -15.63 13.77 3.91
CA GLN A 286 -14.88 14.77 3.16
C GLN A 286 -13.50 14.26 2.73
N ALA A 287 -12.80 13.57 3.61
CA ALA A 287 -11.48 13.00 3.31
C ALA A 287 -11.54 11.98 2.17
N VAL A 288 -12.48 11.04 2.22
CA VAL A 288 -12.69 10.05 1.15
C VAL A 288 -13.07 10.74 -0.16
N GLN A 289 -14.00 11.73 -0.11
CA GLN A 289 -14.40 12.47 -1.30
C GLN A 289 -13.22 13.20 -1.92
N ARG A 290 -12.42 13.93 -1.12
CA ARG A 290 -11.22 14.63 -1.64
C ARG A 290 -10.23 13.65 -2.27
N MET A 291 -10.01 12.48 -1.68
CA MET A 291 -9.09 11.50 -2.23
C MET A 291 -9.58 10.90 -3.55
N ILE A 292 -10.89 10.75 -3.73
CA ILE A 292 -11.51 10.38 -5.02
C ILE A 292 -11.31 11.52 -6.03
N ASP A 293 -11.72 12.74 -5.69
CA ASP A 293 -11.69 13.90 -6.59
C ASP A 293 -10.25 14.28 -7.01
N SER A 294 -9.26 13.98 -6.18
CA SER A 294 -7.84 14.22 -6.44
C SER A 294 -7.13 13.03 -7.07
N ASN A 295 -7.86 11.99 -7.51
CA ASN A 295 -7.34 10.76 -8.12
C ASN A 295 -6.25 10.08 -7.25
N VAL A 296 -6.36 10.21 -5.92
CA VAL A 296 -5.49 9.46 -5.00
C VAL A 296 -5.84 7.98 -5.08
N TYR A 297 -7.13 7.64 -5.18
CA TYR A 297 -7.57 6.30 -5.57
C TYR A 297 -7.67 6.27 -7.10
N PRO A 298 -6.75 5.59 -7.80
CA PRO A 298 -6.76 5.56 -9.27
C PRO A 298 -7.98 4.82 -9.81
N GLU A 299 -8.34 5.08 -11.08
CA GLU A 299 -9.48 4.41 -11.72
C GLU A 299 -9.23 2.92 -11.98
N ASN A 300 -7.98 2.51 -12.03
CA ASN A 300 -7.54 1.13 -12.27
C ASN A 300 -6.21 0.85 -11.57
N VAL A 301 -5.75 -0.39 -11.64
CA VAL A 301 -4.57 -0.91 -10.92
C VAL A 301 -3.25 -0.69 -11.66
N GLU A 302 -3.23 0.01 -12.78
CA GLU A 302 -2.01 0.23 -13.57
C GLU A 302 -1.02 1.11 -12.80
N ILE A 303 0.24 0.69 -12.76
CA ILE A 303 1.36 1.52 -12.33
C ILE A 303 1.99 2.08 -13.61
N THR A 304 1.64 3.29 -13.99
CA THR A 304 2.19 3.88 -15.22
C THR A 304 3.68 4.16 -15.10
N THR A 305 4.38 4.13 -16.22
CA THR A 305 5.83 4.47 -16.26
C THR A 305 6.08 5.88 -15.76
N GLU A 306 5.15 6.82 -16.02
CA GLU A 306 5.25 8.21 -15.56
C GLU A 306 5.09 8.32 -14.06
N ALA A 307 4.06 7.70 -13.48
CA ALA A 307 3.85 7.69 -12.04
C ALA A 307 5.01 7.03 -11.28
N PHE A 308 5.54 5.92 -11.81
CA PHE A 308 6.74 5.28 -11.27
C PHE A 308 7.94 6.21 -11.33
N LYS A 309 8.20 6.84 -12.49
CA LYS A 309 9.31 7.77 -12.66
C LYS A 309 9.25 8.93 -11.67
N THR A 310 8.06 9.52 -11.46
CA THR A 310 7.85 10.60 -10.50
C THR A 310 8.23 10.14 -9.08
N ALA A 311 7.79 8.96 -8.65
CA ALA A 311 8.12 8.40 -7.34
C ALA A 311 9.64 8.21 -7.17
N ILE A 312 10.31 7.65 -8.17
CA ILE A 312 11.76 7.41 -8.14
C ILE A 312 12.56 8.72 -8.20
N ASP A 313 12.13 9.70 -8.99
CA ASP A 313 12.81 10.99 -9.07
C ASP A 313 12.73 11.77 -7.75
N MET A 314 11.62 11.67 -7.01
CA MET A 314 11.52 12.22 -5.66
C MET A 314 12.51 11.58 -4.68
N GLN A 315 12.72 10.28 -4.77
CA GLN A 315 13.70 9.58 -3.94
C GLN A 315 15.15 9.88 -4.34
N LYS A 316 15.41 10.12 -5.63
CA LYS A 316 16.69 10.63 -6.12
C LYS A 316 16.97 12.04 -5.63
N PHE A 317 15.96 12.91 -5.67
CA PHE A 317 16.05 14.29 -5.21
C PHE A 317 16.52 14.38 -3.75
N VAL A 318 15.99 13.55 -2.85
CA VAL A 318 16.43 13.51 -1.43
C VAL A 318 17.67 12.64 -1.21
N GLY A 319 18.26 12.08 -2.26
CA GLY A 319 19.51 11.29 -2.17
C GLY A 319 19.35 9.87 -1.65
N ASN A 320 18.12 9.37 -1.54
CA ASN A 320 17.85 7.99 -1.10
C ASN A 320 18.19 6.97 -2.20
N ILE A 321 18.00 7.33 -3.47
CA ILE A 321 18.34 6.53 -4.65
C ILE A 321 19.57 7.13 -5.31
N LYS A 322 20.61 6.30 -5.48
CA LYS A 322 21.87 6.68 -6.16
C LYS A 322 22.04 5.98 -7.50
N ASN A 323 21.45 4.81 -7.64
CA ASN A 323 21.52 3.99 -8.84
C ASN A 323 20.28 4.21 -9.71
N GLU A 324 20.35 3.84 -10.97
CA GLU A 324 19.18 3.81 -11.84
C GLU A 324 18.25 2.66 -11.39
N MET A 325 16.97 2.95 -11.21
CA MET A 325 15.91 1.95 -11.01
C MET A 325 15.03 1.96 -12.25
N LYS A 326 15.02 0.86 -12.98
CA LYS A 326 14.19 0.72 -14.18
C LYS A 326 12.81 0.20 -13.82
N TYR A 327 11.83 0.65 -14.57
CA TYR A 327 10.45 0.24 -14.39
C TYR A 327 10.28 -1.29 -14.42
N GLU A 328 10.84 -1.94 -15.43
CA GLU A 328 10.77 -3.39 -15.66
C GLU A 328 11.46 -4.23 -14.57
N ASP A 329 12.42 -3.65 -13.86
CA ASP A 329 13.10 -4.34 -12.75
C ASP A 329 12.23 -4.35 -11.47
N ILE A 330 11.33 -3.38 -11.33
CA ILE A 330 10.52 -3.15 -10.13
C ILE A 330 9.07 -3.53 -10.35
N VAL A 331 8.47 -3.16 -11.48
CA VAL A 331 7.05 -3.35 -11.77
C VAL A 331 6.85 -4.60 -12.64
N ASN A 332 5.90 -5.44 -12.25
CA ASN A 332 5.37 -6.51 -13.11
C ASN A 332 3.94 -6.16 -13.50
N SER A 333 3.74 -5.73 -14.75
CA SER A 333 2.45 -5.36 -15.32
C SER A 333 1.70 -6.50 -15.99
N GLU A 334 2.24 -7.72 -15.98
CA GLU A 334 1.65 -8.89 -16.66
C GLU A 334 0.24 -9.25 -16.13
N PHE A 335 -0.02 -8.91 -14.86
CA PHE A 335 -1.27 -9.24 -14.17
C PHE A 335 -2.33 -8.16 -14.27
N ILE A 336 -2.03 -7.01 -14.86
CA ILE A 336 -2.99 -5.92 -15.04
C ILE A 336 -4.12 -6.42 -15.97
N PRO A 337 -5.40 -6.31 -15.57
CA PRO A 337 -6.51 -6.70 -16.43
C PRO A 337 -6.46 -5.90 -17.74
N GLY A 338 -6.58 -6.60 -18.88
CA GLY A 338 -6.75 -5.93 -20.17
C GLY A 338 -8.07 -5.14 -20.20
N GLU A 339 -8.11 -4.05 -20.96
CA GLU A 339 -9.33 -3.29 -21.23
C GLU A 339 -10.41 -4.16 -21.93
#